data_c8d5a65bbac7c80b945a03633f86a42e
#
_entry.id   c8d5a65bbac7c80b945a03633f86a42e
#
_cell.length_a   1.000
_cell.length_b   1.000
_cell.length_c   1.000
_cell.angle_alpha   90.00
_cell.angle_beta   90.00
_cell.angle_gamma   90.00
#
_symmetry.space_group_name_H-M   'P 1'
#
loop_
_entity.id
_entity.type
_entity.pdbx_description
1 polymer ?
#
loop_
_entity_poly.entity_id
_entity_poly.type
_entity_poly.pdbx_seq_one_letter_code
_entity_poly.pdbx_strand_id
1 'polypeptide(L)' 'MSNLVPTRVIEICPGEWVVQFSGGLNGWTTFSDVFTTKEEAKLFETEQIASADLGDEE' A
#
# COMPACT_ATOMS: atom_id res chain seq x y z
N MET A 1 19.30 1.05 7.57
CA MET A 1 18.19 0.26 8.08
C MET A 1 16.88 0.79 7.57
N SER A 2 16.16 -0.05 6.95
CA SER A 2 14.90 0.35 6.34
C SER A 2 13.76 0.29 7.35
N ASN A 3 12.91 1.29 7.32
CA ASN A 3 11.74 1.32 8.19
C ASN A 3 10.47 1.23 7.38
N LEU A 4 10.48 0.38 6.39
CA LEU A 4 9.32 0.24 5.54
C LEU A 4 8.13 -0.28 6.34
N VAL A 5 7.00 0.35 6.12
CA VAL A 5 5.78 -0.03 6.78
C VAL A 5 5.20 -1.24 6.06
N PRO A 6 4.75 -2.26 6.80
CA PRO A 6 4.10 -3.41 6.15
C PRO A 6 2.88 -2.97 5.37
N THR A 7 2.72 -3.52 4.18
CA THR A 7 1.57 -3.20 3.34
C THR A 7 0.95 -4.49 2.84
N ARG A 8 -0.29 -4.38 2.39
CA ARG A 8 -0.97 -5.52 1.80
C ARG A 8 -2.05 -5.03 0.86
N VAL A 9 -2.46 -5.92 -0.03
CA VAL A 9 -3.52 -5.64 -0.99
C VAL A 9 -4.68 -6.56 -0.64
N ILE A 10 -5.86 -5.99 -0.50
CA ILE A 10 -7.05 -6.79 -0.19
C ILE A 10 -8.18 -6.38 -1.13
N GLU A 11 -9.12 -7.30 -1.31
CA GLU A 11 -10.31 -7.04 -2.09
C GLU A 11 -11.45 -6.81 -1.14
N ILE A 12 -12.00 -5.59 -1.16
CA ILE A 12 -13.08 -5.24 -0.25
C ILE A 12 -14.44 -5.57 -0.84
N CYS A 13 -14.54 -5.52 -2.17
CA CYS A 13 -15.76 -5.89 -2.88
C CYS A 13 -15.33 -6.49 -4.19
N PRO A 14 -16.18 -7.29 -4.83
CA PRO A 14 -15.81 -7.81 -6.14
C PRO A 14 -15.44 -6.66 -7.08
N GLY A 15 -14.23 -6.71 -7.58
CA GLY A 15 -13.76 -5.67 -8.48
C GLY A 15 -13.24 -4.43 -7.80
N GLU A 16 -13.10 -4.45 -6.47
CA GLU A 16 -12.56 -3.29 -5.76
C GLU A 16 -11.43 -3.73 -4.86
N TRP A 17 -10.25 -3.28 -5.19
CA TRP A 17 -9.04 -3.62 -4.47
C TRP A 17 -8.45 -2.38 -3.83
N VAL A 18 -7.95 -2.52 -2.62
CA VAL A 18 -7.33 -1.41 -1.91
C VAL A 18 -6.01 -1.87 -1.32
N VAL A 19 -5.17 -0.90 -1.03
CA VAL A 19 -3.90 -1.15 -0.37
C VAL A 19 -4.02 -0.66 1.06
N GLN A 20 -3.52 -1.46 1.99
CA GLN A 20 -3.52 -1.10 3.39
C GLN A 20 -2.10 -1.10 3.91
N PHE A 21 -1.86 -0.31 4.93
CA PHE A 21 -0.57 -0.29 5.58
C PHE A 21 -0.77 -0.33 7.09
N SER A 22 0.20 -0.92 7.77
CA SER A 22 0.17 -1.02 9.21
C SER A 22 1.05 0.08 9.78
N GLY A 23 0.45 1.15 10.21
CA GLY A 23 1.26 2.25 10.65
C GLY A 23 0.65 3.05 11.76
N GLY A 24 -0.18 2.44 12.54
CA GLY A 24 -0.79 3.21 13.59
C GLY A 24 -1.18 2.33 14.75
N LEU A 25 -1.73 2.98 15.75
CA LEU A 25 -2.18 2.27 16.92
C LEU A 25 -3.37 1.37 16.62
N ASN A 26 -4.08 1.68 15.56
CA ASN A 26 -5.29 0.95 15.24
C ASN A 26 -5.06 -0.16 14.22
N GLY A 27 -3.81 -0.48 13.97
CA GLY A 27 -3.53 -1.56 13.04
C GLY A 27 -3.48 -1.09 11.61
N TRP A 28 -4.28 -1.72 10.76
CA TRP A 28 -4.18 -1.44 9.33
C TRP A 28 -4.99 -0.23 8.94
N THR A 29 -4.40 0.61 8.13
CA THR A 29 -5.06 1.79 7.59
C THR A 29 -5.17 1.61 6.08
N THR A 30 -6.32 1.96 5.53
CA THR A 30 -6.57 1.80 4.10
C THR A 30 -6.26 3.10 3.37
N PHE A 31 -5.50 2.99 2.27
CA PHE A 31 -5.33 4.12 1.38
C PHE A 31 -6.66 4.48 0.75
N SER A 32 -6.81 5.74 0.37
CA SER A 32 -8.08 6.20 -0.17
C SER A 32 -8.30 5.75 -1.61
N ASP A 33 -7.27 5.27 -2.27
CA ASP A 33 -7.39 4.85 -3.66
C ASP A 33 -8.01 3.48 -3.76
N VAL A 34 -8.90 3.31 -4.73
CA VAL A 34 -9.53 2.02 -4.99
C VAL A 34 -9.17 1.61 -6.41
N PHE A 35 -8.78 0.37 -6.57
CA PHE A 35 -8.35 -0.15 -7.86
C PHE A 35 -9.32 -1.23 -8.32
N THR A 36 -9.40 -1.40 -9.62
CA THR A 36 -10.32 -2.37 -10.19
C THR A 36 -9.70 -3.74 -10.34
N THR A 37 -8.38 -3.85 -10.27
CA THR A 37 -7.70 -5.12 -10.38
C THR A 37 -6.64 -5.22 -9.30
N LYS A 38 -6.32 -6.47 -8.97
CA LYS A 38 -5.28 -6.71 -7.99
C LYS A 38 -3.93 -6.19 -8.48
N GLU A 39 -3.70 -6.31 -9.78
CA GLU A 39 -2.42 -5.90 -10.33
C GLU A 39 -2.21 -4.40 -10.18
N GLU A 40 -3.26 -3.63 -10.40
CA GLU A 40 -3.15 -2.20 -10.23
C GLU A 40 -2.87 -1.84 -8.78
N ALA A 41 -3.53 -2.52 -7.87
CA ALA A 41 -3.30 -2.26 -6.46
C ALA A 41 -1.87 -2.63 -6.06
N LYS A 42 -1.37 -3.73 -6.61
CA LYS A 42 -0.01 -4.14 -6.30
C LYS A 42 1.01 -3.16 -6.88
N LEU A 43 0.74 -2.61 -8.04
CA LEU A 43 1.61 -1.59 -8.60
C LEU A 43 1.67 -0.38 -7.69
N PHE A 44 0.51 0.05 -7.21
CA PHE A 44 0.47 1.17 -6.28
C PHE A 44 1.27 0.86 -5.02
N GLU A 45 1.08 -0.34 -4.49
CA GLU A 45 1.81 -0.74 -3.30
C GLU A 45 3.32 -0.70 -3.54
N THR A 46 3.74 -1.24 -4.67
CA THR A 46 5.16 -1.25 -5.00
C THR A 46 5.71 0.16 -5.13
N GLU A 47 4.93 1.04 -5.75
CA GLU A 47 5.38 2.42 -5.91
C GLU A 47 5.50 3.13 -4.58
N GLN A 48 4.59 2.85 -3.66
CA GLN A 48 4.67 3.47 -2.35
C GLN A 48 5.91 3.01 -1.61
N ILE A 49 6.19 1.72 -1.68
CA ILE A 49 7.37 1.19 -1.01
C ILE A 49 8.63 1.75 -1.65
N ALA A 50 8.68 1.76 -2.96
CA ALA A 50 9.87 2.25 -3.66
C ALA A 50 10.08 3.73 -3.40
N SER A 51 9.01 4.48 -3.36
CA SER A 51 9.10 5.90 -3.10
C SER A 51 9.63 6.15 -1.71
N ALA A 52 9.15 5.39 -0.74
CA ALA A 52 9.62 5.55 0.63
C ALA A 52 11.09 5.17 0.73
N ASP A 53 11.47 4.13 0.01
CA ASP A 53 12.84 3.67 0.05
C ASP A 53 13.78 4.64 -0.64
N LEU A 54 13.32 5.27 -1.71
CA LEU A 54 14.15 6.20 -2.44
C LEU A 54 14.10 7.60 -1.87
N GLY A 55 13.18 7.85 -0.99
CA GLY A 55 12.95 9.19 -0.51
C GLY A 55 14.17 9.82 0.13
N ASP A 56 15.02 9.03 0.71
CA ASP A 56 16.19 9.57 1.35
C ASP A 56 17.42 9.44 0.50
N GLU A 57 17.24 9.12 -0.75
CA GLU A 57 18.35 8.94 -1.62
C GLU A 57 19.04 10.22 -1.93
N GLU A 58 18.45 11.21 -2.01
CA GLU A 58 19.06 12.40 -2.43
C GLU A 58 19.80 13.09 -1.53
#